data_118c66b8027e9cf22e21d08f4e5990d7
#
_entry.id   118c66b8027e9cf22e21d08f4e5990d7
#
_cell.length_a   1.000
_cell.length_b   1.000
_cell.length_c   1.000
_cell.angle_alpha   90.00
_cell.angle_beta   90.00
_cell.angle_gamma   90.00
#
_symmetry.space_group_name_H-M   'P 1'
#
loop_
_entity.id
_entity.type
_entity.pdbx_description
1 polymer ?
#
loop_
_entity_poly.entity_id
_entity_poly.type
_entity_poly.pdbx_seq_one_letter_code
_entity_poly.pdbx_strand_id
1 'polypeptide(L)'
;PLVAKTDLLKDTSTAGLGDISFGARWEPFPLKAGRLPLILFGNVSTKTGDSPYEINATSDLATGKGYYSAGIGASTRKYIDPVVLFASVSANYGFKESGLDQRRGSRVIEDFEPGISGGFAFGFAYSFNYDVSMTMSYQQSFNTGAEFTYSSGESYSPADQTSSTFAISLGVRVSPETIVNGTVGLGLTEDAPDVSLGLSFPLDILGFGKKLK
;
A
#
# COMPACT_ATOMS: atom_id res chain seq x y z
N PRO A 1 -3.31 -17.89 5.23
CA PRO A 1 -3.83 -17.99 6.61
C PRO A 1 -3.15 -16.92 7.45
N LEU A 2 -3.93 -15.96 7.96
CA LEU A 2 -3.48 -14.99 8.96
C LEU A 2 -3.66 -15.64 10.33
N VAL A 3 -2.56 -15.84 11.04
CA VAL A 3 -2.59 -16.30 12.43
C VAL A 3 -2.22 -15.12 13.31
N ALA A 4 -3.19 -14.59 14.06
CA ALA A 4 -2.94 -13.60 15.10
C ALA A 4 -2.95 -14.31 16.47
N LYS A 5 -1.85 -14.22 17.21
CA LYS A 5 -1.81 -14.62 18.62
C LYS A 5 -2.23 -13.43 19.47
N THR A 6 -3.37 -13.55 20.13
CA THR A 6 -3.73 -12.68 21.24
C THR A 6 -3.33 -13.34 22.55
N ASP A 7 -2.86 -12.55 23.52
CA ASP A 7 -2.37 -13.00 24.85
C ASP A 7 -3.42 -13.69 25.73
N LEU A 8 -4.59 -13.96 25.23
CA LEU A 8 -5.70 -14.64 25.92
C LEU A 8 -5.90 -16.07 25.42
N LEU A 9 -4.84 -16.87 25.34
CA LEU A 9 -4.86 -18.34 25.30
C LEU A 9 -5.77 -19.04 24.28
N LYS A 10 -6.27 -18.37 23.26
CA LYS A 10 -7.03 -18.99 22.19
C LYS A 10 -6.39 -18.68 20.83
N ASP A 11 -5.77 -19.67 20.24
CA ASP A 11 -5.33 -19.59 18.83
C ASP A 11 -6.59 -19.56 17.97
N THR A 12 -6.88 -18.40 17.36
CA THR A 12 -7.98 -18.23 16.42
C THR A 12 -7.40 -18.22 15.03
N SER A 13 -7.84 -19.12 14.18
CA SER A 13 -7.49 -19.16 12.77
C SER A 13 -8.77 -19.09 11.93
N THR A 14 -8.76 -18.27 10.89
CA THR A 14 -9.82 -18.25 9.90
C THR A 14 -9.24 -18.44 8.51
N ALA A 15 -9.98 -19.11 7.64
CA ALA A 15 -9.65 -19.25 6.23
C ALA A 15 -10.87 -18.78 5.42
N GLY A 16 -10.68 -17.71 4.66
CA GLY A 16 -11.73 -17.11 3.86
C GLY A 16 -11.17 -16.41 2.64
N LEU A 17 -12.05 -16.04 1.73
CA LEU A 17 -11.71 -15.17 0.63
C LEU A 17 -11.56 -13.74 1.16
N GLY A 18 -10.49 -13.06 0.76
CA GLY A 18 -10.32 -11.64 1.06
C GLY A 18 -11.09 -10.75 0.08
N ASP A 19 -10.90 -9.44 0.21
CA ASP A 19 -11.50 -8.48 -0.71
C ASP A 19 -10.95 -8.64 -2.12
N ILE A 20 -11.84 -8.68 -3.11
CA ILE A 20 -11.46 -8.71 -4.52
C ILE A 20 -11.18 -7.28 -4.97
N SER A 21 -10.03 -7.09 -5.62
CA SER A 21 -9.63 -5.79 -6.13
C SER A 21 -9.40 -5.85 -7.64
N PHE A 22 -9.82 -4.80 -8.33
CA PHE A 22 -9.62 -4.61 -9.76
C PHE A 22 -8.75 -3.38 -9.95
N GLY A 23 -7.71 -3.50 -10.76
CA GLY A 23 -6.82 -2.41 -11.11
C GLY A 23 -6.71 -2.22 -12.61
N ALA A 24 -6.60 -0.97 -13.04
CA ALA A 24 -6.32 -0.60 -14.41
C ALA A 24 -5.14 0.36 -14.49
N ARG A 25 -4.35 0.23 -15.52
CA ARG A 25 -3.22 1.10 -15.83
C ARG A 25 -3.32 1.53 -17.28
N TRP A 26 -3.16 2.82 -17.53
CA TRP A 26 -3.22 3.41 -18.86
C TRP A 26 -2.06 4.38 -19.05
N GLU A 27 -1.43 4.31 -20.20
CA GLU A 27 -0.33 5.20 -20.61
C GLU A 27 -0.77 6.07 -21.81
N PRO A 28 -1.51 7.19 -21.53
CA PRO A 28 -1.99 8.07 -22.60
C PRO A 28 -0.85 8.76 -23.35
N PHE A 29 0.29 8.93 -22.68
CA PHE A 29 1.46 9.58 -23.25
C PHE A 29 2.69 8.70 -23.08
N PRO A 30 2.96 7.81 -24.07
CA PRO A 30 4.16 6.98 -24.06
C PRO A 30 5.43 7.83 -24.21
N LEU A 31 6.55 7.24 -23.86
CA LEU A 31 7.87 7.87 -23.96
C LEU A 31 8.17 8.26 -25.41
N LYS A 32 8.31 9.55 -25.66
CA LYS A 32 8.76 10.13 -26.93
C LYS A 32 9.79 11.23 -26.66
N ALA A 33 10.67 11.50 -27.62
CA ALA A 33 11.66 12.58 -27.51
C ALA A 33 10.96 13.92 -27.20
N GLY A 34 11.44 14.61 -26.17
CA GLY A 34 10.91 15.89 -25.72
C GLY A 34 9.60 15.87 -24.92
N ARG A 35 9.05 14.68 -24.64
CA ARG A 35 7.80 14.54 -23.85
C ARG A 35 7.99 13.61 -22.68
N LEU A 36 7.43 13.98 -21.52
CA LEU A 36 7.37 13.09 -20.37
C LEU A 36 6.27 12.03 -20.58
N PRO A 37 6.56 10.74 -20.36
CA PRO A 37 5.53 9.73 -20.30
C PRO A 37 4.63 9.97 -19.09
N LEU A 38 3.35 9.73 -19.24
CA LEU A 38 2.37 9.78 -18.16
C LEU A 38 1.69 8.43 -18.05
N ILE A 39 1.70 7.88 -16.86
CA ILE A 39 1.01 6.65 -16.51
C ILE A 39 -0.09 7.01 -15.54
N LEU A 40 -1.32 6.74 -15.89
CA LEU A 40 -2.47 6.81 -15.01
C LEU A 40 -2.80 5.41 -14.52
N PHE A 41 -3.14 5.29 -13.25
CA PHE A 41 -3.57 4.02 -12.66
C PHE A 41 -4.75 4.25 -11.73
N GLY A 42 -5.59 3.24 -11.61
CA GLY A 42 -6.71 3.25 -10.69
C GLY A 42 -7.00 1.84 -10.20
N ASN A 43 -7.61 1.75 -9.05
CA ASN A 43 -8.03 0.50 -8.45
C ASN A 43 -9.36 0.69 -7.72
N VAL A 44 -10.12 -0.40 -7.69
CA VAL A 44 -11.36 -0.50 -6.90
C VAL A 44 -11.27 -1.78 -6.09
N SER A 45 -11.56 -1.72 -4.81
CA SER A 45 -11.65 -2.87 -3.92
C SER A 45 -13.08 -3.05 -3.44
N THR A 46 -13.54 -4.28 -3.49
CA THR A 46 -14.89 -4.67 -3.01
C THR A 46 -14.79 -5.21 -1.58
N LYS A 47 -15.91 -5.24 -0.88
CA LYS A 47 -16.05 -5.87 0.44
C LYS A 47 -16.54 -7.32 0.29
N THR A 48 -15.76 -8.18 -0.32
CA THR A 48 -16.09 -9.60 -0.50
C THR A 48 -15.54 -10.51 0.59
N GLY A 49 -14.59 -10.01 1.37
CA GLY A 49 -14.09 -10.69 2.55
C GLY A 49 -14.98 -10.47 3.77
N ASP A 50 -14.75 -11.25 4.82
CA ASP A 50 -15.46 -11.11 6.08
C ASP A 50 -15.12 -9.75 6.71
N SER A 51 -16.16 -8.95 6.94
CA SER A 51 -16.02 -7.59 7.45
C SER A 51 -15.60 -7.60 8.92
N PRO A 52 -14.60 -6.80 9.34
CA PRO A 52 -14.25 -6.66 10.75
C PRO A 52 -15.38 -6.05 11.60
N TYR A 53 -16.40 -5.52 10.95
CA TYR A 53 -17.58 -4.91 11.59
C TYR A 53 -18.79 -5.83 11.66
N GLU A 54 -18.72 -7.02 11.05
CA GLU A 54 -19.82 -8.00 11.01
C GLU A 54 -19.47 -9.31 11.75
N ILE A 55 -18.18 -9.53 12.02
CA ILE A 55 -17.69 -10.71 12.75
C ILE A 55 -17.73 -10.51 14.26
N ASN A 56 -17.70 -11.61 15.00
CA ASN A 56 -17.50 -11.58 16.44
C ASN A 56 -16.02 -11.34 16.74
N ALA A 57 -15.67 -10.14 17.21
CA ALA A 57 -14.29 -9.71 17.46
C ALA A 57 -13.52 -10.57 18.49
N THR A 58 -14.23 -11.41 19.27
CA THR A 58 -13.60 -12.29 20.27
C THR A 58 -13.31 -13.70 19.77
N SER A 59 -13.93 -14.14 18.67
CA SER A 59 -13.81 -15.52 18.17
C SER A 59 -13.35 -15.59 16.72
N ASP A 60 -13.55 -14.53 15.92
CA ASP A 60 -13.36 -14.58 14.48
C ASP A 60 -12.32 -13.55 14.03
N LEU A 61 -11.67 -13.82 12.91
CA LEU A 61 -10.72 -12.91 12.25
C LEU A 61 -11.30 -12.44 10.94
N ALA A 62 -11.30 -11.12 10.71
CA ALA A 62 -11.71 -10.56 9.45
C ALA A 62 -10.74 -10.94 8.32
N THR A 63 -11.26 -11.24 7.14
CA THR A 63 -10.49 -11.50 5.93
C THR A 63 -10.52 -10.32 4.96
N GLY A 64 -11.45 -9.38 5.14
CA GLY A 64 -11.65 -8.16 4.34
C GLY A 64 -11.55 -6.88 5.16
N LYS A 65 -11.63 -5.75 4.47
CA LYS A 65 -11.64 -4.40 5.06
C LYS A 65 -13.03 -4.01 5.60
N GLY A 66 -14.08 -4.62 5.04
CA GLY A 66 -15.46 -4.32 5.39
C GLY A 66 -16.06 -3.10 4.72
N TYR A 67 -15.38 -2.50 3.74
CA TYR A 67 -15.88 -1.36 2.97
C TYR A 67 -15.35 -1.36 1.54
N TYR A 68 -16.09 -0.69 0.65
CA TYR A 68 -15.63 -0.43 -0.71
C TYR A 68 -14.60 0.70 -0.72
N SER A 69 -13.59 0.58 -1.57
CA SER A 69 -12.63 1.67 -1.77
C SER A 69 -12.26 1.83 -3.23
N ALA A 70 -11.95 3.07 -3.61
CA ALA A 70 -11.47 3.41 -4.93
C ALA A 70 -10.23 4.30 -4.82
N GLY A 71 -9.22 4.01 -5.62
CA GLY A 71 -7.97 4.76 -5.68
C GLY A 71 -7.64 5.17 -7.11
N ILE A 72 -7.01 6.32 -7.23
CA ILE A 72 -6.46 6.83 -8.50
C ILE A 72 -5.06 7.38 -8.27
N GLY A 73 -4.26 7.36 -9.31
CA GLY A 73 -2.93 7.96 -9.26
C GLY A 73 -2.33 8.19 -10.63
N ALA A 74 -1.25 8.92 -10.62
CA ALA A 74 -0.45 9.24 -11.79
C ALA A 74 1.03 9.09 -11.48
N SER A 75 1.80 8.64 -12.45
CA SER A 75 3.26 8.57 -12.34
C SER A 75 3.93 8.97 -13.65
N THR A 76 5.13 9.51 -13.52
CA THR A 76 5.98 9.89 -14.64
C THR A 76 7.43 9.56 -14.36
N ARG A 77 8.24 9.49 -15.42
CA ARG A 77 9.68 9.29 -15.34
C ARG A 77 10.39 10.01 -16.47
N LYS A 78 11.60 10.48 -16.21
CA LYS A 78 12.46 11.12 -17.21
C LYS A 78 13.83 10.48 -17.22
N TYR A 79 14.26 10.03 -18.38
CA TYR A 79 15.58 9.46 -18.59
C TYR A 79 16.55 10.57 -18.97
N ILE A 80 17.62 10.72 -18.21
CA ILE A 80 18.73 11.66 -18.44
C ILE A 80 20.00 10.87 -18.12
N ASP A 81 20.46 10.07 -19.09
CA ASP A 81 21.62 9.18 -18.92
C ASP A 81 22.76 9.87 -18.14
N PRO A 82 23.27 9.28 -17.05
CA PRO A 82 22.94 7.97 -16.44
C PRO A 82 21.85 8.01 -15.34
N VAL A 83 21.04 9.07 -15.26
CA VAL A 83 20.03 9.32 -14.23
C VAL A 83 18.63 9.06 -14.77
N VAL A 84 17.78 8.46 -13.96
CA VAL A 84 16.34 8.37 -14.20
C VAL A 84 15.61 9.11 -13.06
N LEU A 85 14.91 10.19 -13.38
CA LEU A 85 14.05 10.89 -12.45
C LEU A 85 12.67 10.26 -12.49
N PHE A 86 12.00 10.16 -11.35
CA PHE A 86 10.61 9.68 -11.27
C PHE A 86 9.80 10.44 -10.24
N ALA A 87 8.50 10.51 -10.49
CA ALA A 87 7.53 11.09 -9.56
C ALA A 87 6.19 10.38 -9.68
N SER A 88 5.46 10.31 -8.58
CA SER A 88 4.10 9.76 -8.54
C SER A 88 3.24 10.49 -7.50
N VAL A 89 1.94 10.48 -7.74
CA VAL A 89 0.92 10.97 -6.81
C VAL A 89 -0.25 10.00 -6.84
N SER A 90 -0.86 9.77 -5.69
CA SER A 90 -2.04 8.91 -5.59
C SER A 90 -2.97 9.38 -4.49
N ALA A 91 -4.25 9.06 -4.65
CA ALA A 91 -5.28 9.27 -3.65
C ALA A 91 -6.20 8.05 -3.62
N ASN A 92 -6.68 7.69 -2.44
CA ASN A 92 -7.61 6.60 -2.23
C ASN A 92 -8.72 7.05 -1.29
N TYR A 93 -9.95 6.70 -1.63
CA TYR A 93 -11.17 7.00 -0.89
C TYR A 93 -11.87 5.73 -0.47
N GLY A 94 -12.23 5.63 0.80
CA GLY A 94 -13.07 4.58 1.33
C GLY A 94 -14.52 5.05 1.42
N PHE A 95 -15.46 4.22 0.96
CA PHE A 95 -16.88 4.55 1.03
C PHE A 95 -17.41 4.24 2.43
N LYS A 96 -18.28 5.12 2.92
CA LYS A 96 -18.95 4.96 4.21
C LYS A 96 -19.79 3.68 4.24
N GLU A 97 -19.73 2.95 5.34
CA GLU A 97 -20.60 1.83 5.67
C GLU A 97 -21.51 2.21 6.82
N SER A 98 -22.79 1.93 6.67
CA SER A 98 -23.84 2.29 7.62
C SER A 98 -24.69 1.08 7.98
N GLY A 99 -25.35 1.15 9.14
CA GLY A 99 -26.21 0.06 9.61
C GLY A 99 -25.42 -1.12 10.16
N LEU A 100 -24.23 -0.85 10.66
CA LEU A 100 -23.42 -1.83 11.38
C LEU A 100 -24.00 -2.05 12.77
N ASP A 101 -23.97 -3.28 13.26
CA ASP A 101 -24.44 -3.65 14.62
C ASP A 101 -23.29 -4.36 15.38
N GLN A 102 -22.09 -3.79 15.28
CA GLN A 102 -20.94 -4.39 15.94
C GLN A 102 -20.80 -3.89 17.38
N ARG A 103 -20.95 -4.79 18.32
CA ARG A 103 -20.70 -4.50 19.72
C ARG A 103 -19.20 -4.54 20.05
N ARG A 104 -18.71 -3.44 20.59
CA ARG A 104 -17.37 -3.33 21.18
C ARG A 104 -17.46 -2.89 22.64
N GLY A 105 -17.42 -3.86 23.56
CA GLY A 105 -17.67 -3.63 24.98
C GLY A 105 -19.10 -3.17 25.22
N SER A 106 -19.29 -1.97 25.79
CA SER A 106 -20.60 -1.37 26.05
C SER A 106 -21.13 -0.51 24.89
N ARG A 107 -20.34 -0.33 23.81
CA ARG A 107 -20.70 0.52 22.67
C ARG A 107 -21.04 -0.33 21.46
N VAL A 108 -21.97 0.15 20.64
CA VAL A 108 -22.32 -0.45 19.34
C VAL A 108 -21.93 0.53 18.25
N ILE A 109 -21.12 0.07 17.29
CA ILE A 109 -20.76 0.86 16.10
C ILE A 109 -21.92 0.75 15.13
N GLU A 110 -22.46 1.88 14.71
CA GLU A 110 -23.57 1.99 13.76
C GLU A 110 -23.05 2.36 12.36
N ASP A 111 -22.15 3.36 12.29
CA ASP A 111 -21.56 3.80 11.04
C ASP A 111 -20.04 3.80 11.12
N PHE A 112 -19.41 3.50 10.00
CA PHE A 112 -17.98 3.59 9.80
C PHE A 112 -17.69 4.36 8.52
N GLU A 113 -16.95 5.46 8.62
CA GLU A 113 -16.48 6.23 7.49
C GLU A 113 -14.96 6.13 7.42
N PRO A 114 -14.43 5.37 6.44
CA PRO A 114 -12.99 5.31 6.23
C PRO A 114 -12.46 6.69 5.84
N GLY A 115 -11.29 7.04 6.34
CA GLY A 115 -10.63 8.28 5.96
C GLY A 115 -10.20 8.30 4.49
N ILE A 116 -9.80 9.49 4.03
CA ILE A 116 -9.14 9.66 2.74
C ILE A 116 -7.65 9.45 2.95
N SER A 117 -7.03 8.67 2.09
CA SER A 117 -5.58 8.53 2.06
C SER A 117 -5.02 8.99 0.73
N GLY A 118 -3.81 9.53 0.76
CA GLY A 118 -3.13 9.98 -0.44
C GLY A 118 -1.67 10.21 -0.17
N GLY A 119 -0.92 10.47 -1.24
CA GLY A 119 0.50 10.74 -1.08
C GLY A 119 1.17 11.02 -2.40
N PHE A 120 2.42 11.39 -2.29
CA PHE A 120 3.30 11.57 -3.43
C PHE A 120 4.67 10.98 -3.12
N ALA A 121 5.36 10.58 -4.17
CA ALA A 121 6.74 10.15 -4.10
C ALA A 121 7.51 10.72 -5.29
N PHE A 122 8.77 11.02 -5.04
CA PHE A 122 9.71 11.41 -6.11
C PHE A 122 11.11 10.94 -5.75
N GLY A 123 11.95 10.84 -6.77
CA GLY A 123 13.30 10.39 -6.56
C GLY A 123 14.06 10.30 -7.86
N PHE A 124 15.25 9.74 -7.74
CA PHE A 124 16.09 9.43 -8.90
C PHE A 124 16.79 8.09 -8.71
N ALA A 125 17.04 7.44 -9.83
CA ALA A 125 17.91 6.28 -9.94
C ALA A 125 19.14 6.65 -10.73
N TYR A 126 20.30 6.23 -10.25
CA TYR A 126 21.60 6.46 -10.88
C TYR A 126 22.27 5.12 -11.18
N SER A 127 22.69 4.92 -12.42
CA SER A 127 23.43 3.73 -12.84
C SER A 127 24.92 4.01 -12.79
N PHE A 128 25.63 3.43 -11.83
CA PHE A 128 27.10 3.54 -11.76
C PHE A 128 27.76 2.80 -12.90
N ASN A 129 27.23 1.64 -13.22
CA ASN A 129 27.64 0.79 -14.34
C ASN A 129 26.50 -0.17 -14.70
N TYR A 130 26.77 -1.16 -15.56
CA TYR A 130 25.79 -2.16 -15.98
C TYR A 130 25.25 -3.03 -14.81
N ASP A 131 26.05 -3.23 -13.77
CA ASP A 131 25.76 -4.17 -12.70
C ASP A 131 25.29 -3.49 -11.40
N VAL A 132 25.57 -2.18 -11.22
CA VAL A 132 25.30 -1.48 -9.97
C VAL A 132 24.49 -0.22 -10.24
N SER A 133 23.38 -0.10 -9.52
CA SER A 133 22.51 1.07 -9.54
C SER A 133 22.15 1.49 -8.12
N MET A 134 21.91 2.78 -7.94
CA MET A 134 21.43 3.36 -6.68
C MET A 134 20.14 4.13 -6.95
N THR A 135 19.17 4.00 -6.06
CA THR A 135 17.94 4.79 -6.09
C THR A 135 17.81 5.56 -4.79
N MET A 136 17.53 6.84 -4.90
CA MET A 136 17.13 7.68 -3.77
C MET A 136 15.71 8.18 -3.98
N SER A 137 14.87 8.06 -2.95
CA SER A 137 13.47 8.47 -3.05
C SER A 137 12.97 9.09 -1.76
N TYR A 138 12.06 10.02 -1.91
CA TYR A 138 11.25 10.59 -0.84
C TYR A 138 9.80 10.21 -1.09
N GLN A 139 9.13 9.78 -0.06
CA GLN A 139 7.70 9.46 -0.08
C GLN A 139 7.02 10.17 1.08
N GLN A 140 5.87 10.77 0.77
CA GLN A 140 4.97 11.40 1.72
C GLN A 140 3.60 10.75 1.59
N SER A 141 3.02 10.33 2.70
CA SER A 141 1.65 9.86 2.76
C SER A 141 0.85 10.63 3.80
N PHE A 142 -0.41 10.83 3.50
CA PHE A 142 -1.40 11.48 4.33
C PHE A 142 -2.57 10.53 4.49
N ASN A 143 -3.07 10.40 5.69
CA ASN A 143 -4.23 9.59 5.99
C ASN A 143 -5.10 10.35 6.99
N THR A 144 -6.29 10.75 6.59
CA THR A 144 -7.26 11.33 7.51
C THR A 144 -7.80 10.22 8.41
N GLY A 145 -8.04 10.51 9.67
CA GLY A 145 -8.61 9.54 10.60
C GLY A 145 -9.95 9.00 10.09
N ALA A 146 -10.21 7.72 10.35
CA ALA A 146 -11.51 7.14 10.08
C ALA A 146 -12.51 7.60 11.16
N GLU A 147 -13.78 7.82 10.81
CA GLU A 147 -14.82 8.20 11.75
C GLU A 147 -15.70 6.99 12.12
N PHE A 148 -15.88 6.78 13.42
CA PHE A 148 -16.77 5.78 13.99
C PHE A 148 -17.94 6.47 14.65
N THR A 149 -19.16 6.19 14.22
CA THR A 149 -20.37 6.66 14.86
C THR A 149 -21.00 5.51 15.64
N TYR A 150 -21.29 5.77 16.90
CA TYR A 150 -21.92 4.81 17.78
C TYR A 150 -23.44 5.02 17.86
N SER A 151 -24.19 3.99 18.18
CA SER A 151 -25.66 4.05 18.38
C SER A 151 -26.09 5.01 19.50
N SER A 152 -25.17 5.44 20.35
CA SER A 152 -25.40 6.51 21.34
C SER A 152 -25.45 7.93 20.71
N GLY A 153 -25.10 8.08 19.42
CA GLY A 153 -24.93 9.37 18.75
C GLY A 153 -23.55 10.01 18.97
N GLU A 154 -22.64 9.36 19.69
CA GLU A 154 -21.27 9.81 19.82
C GLU A 154 -20.46 9.41 18.61
N SER A 155 -19.57 10.31 18.13
CA SER A 155 -18.59 9.99 17.10
C SER A 155 -17.19 10.01 17.70
N TYR A 156 -16.33 9.15 17.17
CA TYR A 156 -14.90 9.11 17.47
C TYR A 156 -14.08 9.11 16.18
N SER A 157 -13.19 10.03 16.05
CA SER A 157 -12.24 10.09 14.94
C SER A 157 -10.80 10.13 15.49
N PRO A 158 -9.95 9.14 15.16
CA PRO A 158 -8.53 9.22 15.42
C PRO A 158 -7.91 10.43 14.71
N ALA A 159 -6.76 10.89 15.22
CA ALA A 159 -6.01 11.97 14.59
C ALA A 159 -5.54 11.57 13.18
N ASP A 160 -5.44 12.58 12.33
CA ASP A 160 -4.81 12.42 11.01
C ASP A 160 -3.36 11.97 11.16
N GLN A 161 -2.92 11.13 10.24
CA GLN A 161 -1.56 10.59 10.22
C GLN A 161 -0.81 11.11 9.00
N THR A 162 0.44 11.47 9.22
CA THR A 162 1.32 11.96 8.17
C THR A 162 2.66 11.25 8.26
N SER A 163 2.97 10.42 7.26
CA SER A 163 4.20 9.66 7.24
C SER A 163 5.10 10.09 6.09
N SER A 164 6.32 10.46 6.42
CA SER A 164 7.37 10.84 5.47
C SER A 164 8.55 9.88 5.60
N THR A 165 9.02 9.36 4.49
CA THR A 165 10.15 8.42 4.45
C THR A 165 11.13 8.82 3.36
N PHE A 166 12.40 8.85 3.71
CA PHE A 166 13.50 8.94 2.76
C PHE A 166 14.17 7.57 2.64
N ALA A 167 14.32 7.05 1.42
CA ALA A 167 14.89 5.74 1.20
C ALA A 167 16.07 5.78 0.21
N ILE A 168 17.08 4.98 0.53
CA ILE A 168 18.22 4.71 -0.34
C ILE A 168 18.21 3.21 -0.64
N SER A 169 18.25 2.85 -1.92
CA SER A 169 18.29 1.48 -2.39
C SER A 169 19.52 1.27 -3.28
N LEU A 170 20.23 0.19 -3.06
CA LEU A 170 21.36 -0.24 -3.90
C LEU A 170 20.95 -1.55 -4.60
N GLY A 171 20.96 -1.52 -5.92
CA GLY A 171 20.73 -2.67 -6.78
C GLY A 171 22.05 -3.22 -7.31
N VAL A 172 22.27 -4.51 -7.13
CA VAL A 172 23.44 -5.22 -7.65
C VAL A 172 22.98 -6.38 -8.51
N ARG A 173 23.44 -6.41 -9.75
CA ARG A 173 23.22 -7.53 -10.67
C ARG A 173 24.17 -8.67 -10.32
N VAL A 174 23.63 -9.73 -9.79
CA VAL A 174 24.39 -10.94 -9.41
C VAL A 174 24.41 -12.00 -10.53
N SER A 175 23.47 -11.90 -11.46
CA SER A 175 23.46 -12.70 -12.70
C SER A 175 22.74 -11.91 -13.82
N PRO A 176 22.83 -12.34 -15.10
CA PRO A 176 22.14 -11.66 -16.20
C PRO A 176 20.63 -11.44 -15.98
N GLU A 177 20.00 -12.31 -15.19
CA GLU A 177 18.57 -12.32 -14.94
C GLU A 177 18.19 -11.91 -13.50
N THR A 178 19.18 -11.73 -12.60
CA THR A 178 18.93 -11.50 -11.19
C THR A 178 19.57 -10.21 -10.69
N ILE A 179 18.74 -9.30 -10.21
CA ILE A 179 19.18 -8.09 -9.51
C ILE A 179 18.73 -8.22 -8.06
N VAL A 180 19.65 -8.08 -7.13
CA VAL A 180 19.38 -8.01 -5.70
C VAL A 180 19.34 -6.55 -5.28
N ASN A 181 18.28 -6.12 -4.61
CA ASN A 181 18.15 -4.76 -4.11
C ASN A 181 18.16 -4.76 -2.57
N GLY A 182 19.06 -4.01 -1.99
CA GLY A 182 19.08 -3.67 -0.58
C GLY A 182 18.56 -2.24 -0.38
N THR A 183 17.63 -2.04 0.54
CA THR A 183 17.02 -0.73 0.79
C THR A 183 17.12 -0.37 2.27
N VAL A 184 17.49 0.87 2.55
CA VAL A 184 17.42 1.49 3.88
C VAL A 184 16.47 2.66 3.77
N GLY A 185 15.44 2.69 4.59
CA GLY A 185 14.50 3.80 4.71
C GLY A 185 14.63 4.45 6.08
N LEU A 186 14.53 5.76 6.10
CA LEU A 186 14.56 6.62 7.29
C LEU A 186 13.23 7.36 7.39
N GLY A 187 12.54 7.21 8.51
CA GLY A 187 11.34 7.99 8.82
C GLY A 187 11.71 9.42 9.20
N LEU A 188 10.93 10.37 8.71
CA LEU A 188 11.15 11.79 8.95
C LEU A 188 10.03 12.42 9.80
N THR A 189 9.00 11.65 10.11
CA THR A 189 7.84 12.07 10.91
C THR A 189 7.55 11.02 11.98
N GLU A 190 6.82 11.39 13.04
CA GLU A 190 6.46 10.51 14.14
C GLU A 190 5.64 9.29 13.71
N ASP A 191 4.82 9.42 12.68
CA ASP A 191 3.99 8.32 12.15
C ASP A 191 4.77 7.37 11.20
N ALA A 192 6.01 7.69 10.85
CA ALA A 192 6.85 6.85 10.03
C ALA A 192 7.75 5.95 10.90
N PRO A 193 8.06 4.72 10.47
CA PRO A 193 9.08 3.90 11.13
C PRO A 193 10.43 4.61 11.12
N ASP A 194 11.11 4.72 12.26
CA ASP A 194 12.42 5.39 12.37
C ASP A 194 13.41 4.88 11.34
N VAL A 195 13.52 3.54 11.22
CA VAL A 195 14.38 2.86 10.25
C VAL A 195 13.66 1.65 9.68
N SER A 196 13.73 1.48 8.38
CA SER A 196 13.27 0.28 7.68
C SER A 196 14.40 -0.33 6.85
N LEU A 197 14.49 -1.65 6.85
CA LEU A 197 15.45 -2.39 6.05
C LEU A 197 14.70 -3.34 5.13
N GLY A 198 15.08 -3.36 3.86
CA GLY A 198 14.47 -4.22 2.86
C GLY A 198 15.53 -4.93 2.02
N LEU A 199 15.25 -6.19 1.69
CA LEU A 199 15.99 -6.97 0.71
C LEU A 199 15.01 -7.55 -0.29
N SER A 200 15.25 -7.33 -1.57
CA SER A 200 14.38 -7.79 -2.66
C SER A 200 15.23 -8.46 -3.74
N PHE A 201 14.78 -9.64 -4.18
CA PHE A 201 15.38 -10.37 -5.28
C PHE A 201 14.31 -11.19 -6.00
N PRO A 202 14.39 -11.34 -7.33
CA PRO A 202 13.45 -12.15 -8.09
C PRO A 202 13.70 -13.64 -7.81
N LEU A 203 12.62 -14.39 -7.57
CA LEU A 203 12.65 -15.87 -7.47
C LEU A 203 11.80 -16.44 -8.61
N ASP A 204 12.43 -17.26 -9.46
CA ASP A 204 11.72 -18.07 -10.46
C ASP A 204 11.50 -19.50 -9.91
N ILE A 205 10.47 -19.63 -9.05
CA ILE A 205 10.14 -20.91 -8.37
C ILE A 205 9.58 -21.93 -9.37
N LEU A 206 8.99 -21.48 -10.47
CA LEU A 206 8.29 -22.34 -11.43
C LEU A 206 9.07 -22.56 -12.73
N GLY A 207 10.22 -21.93 -12.91
CA GLY A 207 11.07 -22.07 -14.09
C GLY A 207 10.43 -21.56 -15.40
N PHE A 208 9.38 -20.70 -15.30
CA PHE A 208 8.70 -20.15 -16.48
C PHE A 208 9.57 -19.11 -17.22
N GLY A 209 10.57 -18.52 -16.59
CA GLY A 209 11.47 -17.52 -17.19
C GLY A 209 12.36 -18.10 -18.32
N LYS A 210 12.52 -19.42 -18.42
CA LYS A 210 13.35 -20.06 -19.45
C LYS A 210 12.64 -20.37 -20.78
N LYS A 211 11.33 -20.12 -20.92
CA LYS A 211 10.53 -20.51 -22.09
C LYS A 211 10.24 -19.38 -23.10
N LEU A 212 10.73 -18.19 -22.89
CA LEU A 212 10.60 -17.07 -23.83
C LEU A 212 11.96 -16.76 -24.47
N LYS A 213 12.42 -17.66 -25.32
CA LYS A 213 13.44 -17.41 -26.36
C LYS A 213 12.79 -17.47 -27.73
#